data_3e3665a00fdfb4335542bc39b0439e1f
#
_entry.id   3e3665a00fdfb4335542bc39b0439e1f
#
_cell.length_a   1.000
_cell.length_b   1.000
_cell.length_c   1.000
_cell.angle_alpha   90.00
_cell.angle_beta   90.00
_cell.angle_gamma   90.00
#
_symmetry.space_group_name_H-M   'P 1'
#
loop_
_entity.id
_entity.type
_entity.pdbx_description
1 polymer ?
#
loop_
_entity_poly.entity_id
_entity_poly.type
_entity_poly.pdbx_seq_one_letter_code
_entity_poly.pdbx_strand_id
1 'polypeptide(L)'
;MYQKKVNNVQVTAAIKNDVMKHRILIFKDQGIISGDRHVEIAKWFGEPDSTFYKHPRSPHPDVFRVSNDRSEGCTNVGRTGWHIDGSFQEAPFAYSLYHMVSVPTNGATVFCPLTEIIEELPREQRIRWERLYMISDRRSGPIHPLIYSHPLTKKKVLCFHLGMIEGFIWDYKTPQQRVTSEEETYAILQEIHHEFIKDNKARQYRHEWSVGDFIFSDNISVAHEAAPESQLPRSQVGLRVLHRVTTVGHCRPTKEYDYRKELGLH
;
A
#
# COMPACT_ATOMS: atom_id res chain seq x y z
N MET A 1 39.95 0.76 13.46
CA MET A 1 38.55 1.29 13.44
C MET A 1 37.63 0.26 14.07
N TYR A 2 37.19 0.44 15.28
CA TYR A 2 36.21 -0.41 15.93
C TYR A 2 34.82 -0.06 15.34
N GLN A 3 34.36 -0.83 14.35
CA GLN A 3 32.93 -0.84 14.04
C GLN A 3 32.23 -1.50 15.24
N LYS A 4 31.56 -0.69 16.08
CA LYS A 4 30.57 -1.21 17.03
C LYS A 4 29.60 -2.06 16.23
N LYS A 5 29.53 -3.36 16.50
CA LYS A 5 28.41 -4.20 16.07
C LYS A 5 27.17 -3.59 16.71
N VAL A 6 26.48 -2.73 15.97
CA VAL A 6 25.19 -2.21 16.41
C VAL A 6 24.29 -3.42 16.59
N ASN A 7 23.66 -3.53 17.74
CA ASN A 7 22.75 -4.63 18.05
C ASN A 7 21.53 -4.52 17.10
N ASN A 8 21.53 -5.29 16.02
CA ASN A 8 20.50 -5.28 14.98
C ASN A 8 19.08 -5.40 15.55
N VAL A 9 18.91 -6.10 16.67
CA VAL A 9 17.61 -6.27 17.35
C VAL A 9 17.07 -4.93 17.88
N GLN A 10 17.92 -4.12 18.53
CA GLN A 10 17.50 -2.83 19.05
C GLN A 10 17.17 -1.84 17.92
N VAL A 11 18.00 -1.82 16.88
CA VAL A 11 17.75 -0.98 15.69
C VAL A 11 16.46 -1.37 14.99
N THR A 12 16.25 -2.67 14.78
CA THR A 12 15.02 -3.19 14.16
C THR A 12 13.79 -2.85 14.99
N ALA A 13 13.86 -2.97 16.32
CA ALA A 13 12.77 -2.60 17.20
C ALA A 13 12.48 -1.09 17.15
N ALA A 14 13.50 -0.25 17.12
CA ALA A 14 13.35 1.20 16.98
C ALA A 14 12.68 1.55 15.63
N ILE A 15 13.14 0.99 14.51
CA ILE A 15 12.55 1.21 13.20
C ILE A 15 11.08 0.74 13.17
N LYS A 16 10.75 -0.42 13.77
CA LYS A 16 9.37 -0.89 13.89
C LYS A 16 8.48 0.09 14.65
N ASN A 17 8.96 0.62 15.76
CA ASN A 17 8.23 1.63 16.53
C ASN A 17 8.05 2.93 15.74
N ASP A 18 9.10 3.38 15.06
CA ASP A 18 9.04 4.61 14.28
C ASP A 18 8.10 4.46 13.07
N VAL A 19 8.12 3.34 12.35
CA VAL A 19 7.19 3.15 11.23
C VAL A 19 5.74 3.03 11.68
N MET A 20 5.45 2.40 12.83
CA MET A 20 4.10 2.39 13.41
C MET A 20 3.62 3.79 13.78
N LYS A 21 4.53 4.66 14.23
CA LYS A 21 4.22 6.04 14.63
C LYS A 21 4.09 6.97 13.42
N HIS A 22 5.04 6.90 12.49
CA HIS A 22 5.18 7.83 11.37
C HIS A 22 4.65 7.27 10.05
N ARG A 23 4.35 5.97 9.98
CA ARG A 23 3.80 5.20 8.85
C ARG A 23 4.76 5.02 7.69
N ILE A 24 5.59 6.00 7.38
CA ILE A 24 6.68 5.93 6.41
C ILE A 24 7.96 6.47 7.03
N LEU A 25 9.08 5.82 6.72
CA LEU A 25 10.42 6.27 7.08
C LEU A 25 11.23 6.38 5.79
N ILE A 26 11.92 7.50 5.64
CA ILE A 26 12.70 7.80 4.44
C ILE A 26 14.18 7.86 4.82
N PHE A 27 14.95 6.98 4.22
CA PHE A 27 16.41 6.93 4.37
C PHE A 27 17.02 7.46 3.07
N LYS A 28 17.57 8.67 3.14
CA LYS A 28 18.21 9.33 2.00
C LYS A 28 19.62 8.79 1.80
N ASP A 29 20.12 8.85 0.55
CA ASP A 29 21.52 8.62 0.21
C ASP A 29 22.10 7.26 0.65
N GLN A 30 21.29 6.19 0.59
CA GLN A 30 21.73 4.86 0.98
C GLN A 30 22.61 4.16 -0.08
N GLY A 31 22.83 4.83 -1.22
CA GLY A 31 23.49 4.23 -2.38
C GLY A 31 22.65 3.11 -3.01
N ILE A 32 23.23 2.40 -3.98
CA ILE A 32 22.57 1.24 -4.60
C ILE A 32 22.91 -0.01 -3.84
N ILE A 33 21.93 -0.56 -3.13
CA ILE A 33 22.05 -1.83 -2.41
C ILE A 33 21.77 -3.02 -3.33
N SER A 34 22.39 -4.16 -3.07
CA SER A 34 22.10 -5.40 -3.79
C SER A 34 20.69 -5.94 -3.48
N GLY A 35 20.16 -6.79 -4.36
CA GLY A 35 18.90 -7.49 -4.12
C GLY A 35 18.92 -8.33 -2.84
N ASP A 36 20.01 -9.05 -2.60
CA ASP A 36 20.21 -9.85 -1.38
C ASP A 36 20.16 -8.97 -0.12
N ARG A 37 20.79 -7.80 -0.15
CA ARG A 37 20.78 -6.88 0.98
C ARG A 37 19.39 -6.29 1.21
N HIS A 38 18.66 -5.98 0.14
CA HIS A 38 17.27 -5.49 0.25
C HIS A 38 16.38 -6.55 0.91
N VAL A 39 16.48 -7.81 0.48
CA VAL A 39 15.74 -8.94 1.07
C VAL A 39 16.17 -9.22 2.51
N GLU A 40 17.47 -9.17 2.81
CA GLU A 40 17.97 -9.29 4.19
C GLU A 40 17.34 -8.24 5.12
N ILE A 41 17.28 -6.98 4.69
CA ILE A 41 16.65 -5.90 5.45
C ILE A 41 15.16 -6.21 5.66
N ALA A 42 14.46 -6.66 4.62
CA ALA A 42 13.04 -7.00 4.73
C ALA A 42 12.79 -8.12 5.77
N LYS A 43 13.66 -9.13 5.83
CA LYS A 43 13.60 -10.24 6.80
C LYS A 43 13.69 -9.80 8.26
N TRP A 44 14.22 -8.63 8.55
CA TRP A 44 14.21 -8.09 9.92
C TRP A 44 12.80 -7.72 10.38
N PHE A 45 11.88 -7.50 9.46
CA PHE A 45 10.52 -7.03 9.71
C PHE A 45 9.44 -8.09 9.49
N GLY A 46 9.72 -9.10 8.70
CA GLY A 46 8.85 -10.23 8.40
C GLY A 46 9.40 -11.07 7.26
N GLU A 47 8.79 -12.21 7.00
CA GLU A 47 9.16 -13.04 5.85
C GLU A 47 8.79 -12.29 4.57
N PRO A 48 9.72 -12.24 3.58
CA PRO A 48 9.39 -11.66 2.28
C PRO A 48 8.25 -12.42 1.60
N ASP A 49 7.29 -11.67 1.06
CA ASP A 49 6.25 -12.21 0.20
C ASP A 49 6.29 -11.48 -1.14
N SER A 50 6.77 -12.21 -2.14
CA SER A 50 6.97 -11.66 -3.46
C SER A 50 5.67 -11.71 -4.25
N THR A 51 5.38 -10.62 -4.98
CA THR A 51 4.28 -10.62 -5.93
C THR A 51 4.50 -11.65 -7.04
N PHE A 52 3.44 -12.03 -7.73
CA PHE A 52 3.49 -12.93 -8.89
C PHE A 52 4.20 -12.31 -10.12
N TYR A 53 4.46 -11.01 -10.12
CA TYR A 53 5.21 -10.34 -11.19
C TYR A 53 6.70 -10.61 -11.05
N LYS A 54 7.30 -11.22 -12.07
CA LYS A 54 8.72 -11.50 -12.14
C LYS A 54 9.30 -10.84 -13.40
N HIS A 55 10.51 -10.32 -13.29
CA HIS A 55 11.25 -9.78 -14.41
C HIS A 55 12.67 -10.35 -14.45
N PRO A 56 13.22 -10.75 -15.63
CA PRO A 56 14.55 -11.35 -15.72
C PRO A 56 15.69 -10.51 -15.14
N ARG A 57 15.53 -9.19 -15.10
CA ARG A 57 16.51 -8.25 -14.51
C ARG A 57 16.29 -7.99 -13.02
N SER A 58 15.35 -8.65 -12.37
CA SER A 58 15.21 -8.55 -10.91
C SER A 58 16.49 -9.05 -10.23
N PRO A 59 17.08 -8.28 -9.30
CA PRO A 59 18.35 -8.64 -8.67
C PRO A 59 18.21 -9.79 -7.66
N HIS A 60 16.98 -10.17 -7.28
CA HIS A 60 16.66 -11.30 -6.41
C HIS A 60 15.23 -11.76 -6.71
N PRO A 61 14.88 -13.06 -6.53
CA PRO A 61 13.52 -13.57 -6.75
C PRO A 61 12.43 -12.86 -5.94
N ASP A 62 12.75 -12.36 -4.74
CA ASP A 62 11.82 -11.63 -3.86
C ASP A 62 11.84 -10.13 -4.07
N VAL A 63 12.63 -9.61 -5.01
CA VAL A 63 12.62 -8.21 -5.38
C VAL A 63 11.70 -8.02 -6.59
N PHE A 64 10.65 -7.24 -6.41
CA PHE A 64 9.82 -6.77 -7.49
C PHE A 64 10.47 -5.55 -8.14
N ARG A 65 10.92 -5.71 -9.40
CA ARG A 65 11.56 -4.65 -10.16
C ARG A 65 10.53 -3.96 -11.05
N VAL A 66 10.23 -2.72 -10.74
CA VAL A 66 9.30 -1.86 -11.47
C VAL A 66 10.06 -0.86 -12.32
N SER A 67 9.60 -0.62 -13.55
CA SER A 67 10.21 0.36 -14.45
C SER A 67 9.16 1.01 -15.37
N ASN A 68 9.52 2.16 -15.96
CA ASN A 68 8.79 2.75 -17.08
C ASN A 68 9.29 2.25 -18.45
N ASP A 69 10.22 1.29 -18.44
CA ASP A 69 10.77 0.62 -19.63
C ASP A 69 10.65 -0.88 -19.46
N ARG A 70 9.90 -1.53 -20.37
CA ARG A 70 9.62 -2.97 -20.33
C ARG A 70 10.88 -3.83 -20.43
N SER A 71 11.95 -3.34 -21.01
CA SER A 71 13.24 -4.05 -21.07
C SER A 71 13.98 -4.02 -19.73
N GLU A 72 13.60 -3.12 -18.84
CA GLU A 72 14.27 -2.87 -17.57
C GLU A 72 13.48 -3.36 -16.35
N GLY A 73 12.16 -3.53 -16.46
CA GLY A 73 11.33 -3.98 -15.36
C GLY A 73 9.87 -4.15 -15.73
N CYS A 74 9.05 -4.51 -14.75
CA CYS A 74 7.61 -4.58 -14.93
C CYS A 74 7.04 -3.17 -15.09
N THR A 75 6.24 -2.98 -16.16
CA THR A 75 5.61 -1.70 -16.47
C THR A 75 4.15 -1.70 -16.06
N ASN A 76 3.53 -0.51 -16.05
CA ASN A 76 2.11 -0.32 -15.73
C ASN A 76 1.71 -0.71 -14.29
N VAL A 77 2.66 -0.70 -13.39
CA VAL A 77 2.46 -0.99 -11.97
C VAL A 77 2.06 0.28 -11.24
N GLY A 78 1.01 0.22 -10.42
CA GLY A 78 0.52 1.37 -9.67
C GLY A 78 -0.18 2.46 -10.51
N ARG A 79 -0.47 2.20 -11.80
CA ARG A 79 -1.20 3.14 -12.69
C ARG A 79 -2.68 3.20 -12.40
N THR A 80 -3.20 2.24 -11.68
CA THR A 80 -4.63 2.08 -11.42
C THR A 80 -5.13 2.92 -10.26
N GLY A 81 -4.28 3.81 -9.76
CA GLY A 81 -4.61 4.76 -8.70
C GLY A 81 -4.29 4.25 -7.29
N TRP A 82 -4.88 4.89 -6.32
CA TRP A 82 -4.65 4.63 -4.90
C TRP A 82 -4.91 3.20 -4.48
N HIS A 83 -4.02 2.64 -3.70
CA HIS A 83 -4.12 1.25 -3.20
C HIS A 83 -3.22 1.01 -1.98
N ILE A 84 -3.49 -0.13 -1.32
CA ILE A 84 -2.52 -0.82 -0.49
C ILE A 84 -2.02 -2.05 -1.24
N ASP A 85 -0.75 -2.39 -1.08
CA ASP A 85 -0.18 -3.58 -1.70
C ASP A 85 -0.79 -4.86 -1.10
N GLY A 86 -1.15 -5.81 -1.98
CA GLY A 86 -1.62 -7.12 -1.54
C GLY A 86 -3.04 -7.17 -0.98
N SER A 87 -3.89 -6.17 -1.26
CA SER A 87 -5.31 -6.19 -0.87
C SER A 87 -6.08 -7.43 -1.37
N PHE A 88 -5.54 -8.11 -2.39
CA PHE A 88 -6.05 -9.35 -2.97
C PHE A 88 -5.54 -10.63 -2.28
N GLN A 89 -4.68 -10.52 -1.27
CA GLN A 89 -4.19 -11.62 -0.45
C GLN A 89 -5.13 -11.88 0.74
N GLU A 90 -5.08 -13.08 1.33
CA GLU A 90 -5.80 -13.37 2.58
C GLU A 90 -5.42 -12.41 3.70
N ALA A 91 -4.13 -12.04 3.76
CA ALA A 91 -3.61 -10.97 4.59
C ALA A 91 -2.85 -9.98 3.71
N PRO A 92 -3.31 -8.73 3.54
CA PRO A 92 -2.55 -7.70 2.83
C PRO A 92 -1.14 -7.57 3.39
N PHE A 93 -0.16 -7.29 2.53
CA PHE A 93 1.23 -7.18 2.97
C PHE A 93 1.40 -6.22 4.15
N ALA A 94 2.22 -6.61 5.13
CA ALA A 94 2.43 -5.80 6.32
C ALA A 94 3.25 -4.54 6.01
N TYR A 95 4.40 -4.73 5.37
CA TYR A 95 5.31 -3.66 5.03
C TYR A 95 5.69 -3.69 3.56
N SER A 96 5.93 -2.51 3.00
CA SER A 96 6.54 -2.32 1.68
C SER A 96 7.84 -1.55 1.81
N LEU A 97 8.92 -2.12 1.31
CA LEU A 97 10.26 -1.55 1.31
C LEU A 97 10.62 -1.17 -0.13
N TYR A 98 10.83 0.10 -0.38
CA TYR A 98 11.12 0.65 -1.70
C TYR A 98 12.56 1.13 -1.77
N HIS A 99 13.24 0.86 -2.87
CA HIS A 99 14.59 1.33 -3.14
C HIS A 99 14.68 1.87 -4.57
N MET A 100 15.03 3.13 -4.71
CA MET A 100 15.13 3.79 -6.00
C MET A 100 16.50 3.60 -6.62
N VAL A 101 16.55 2.91 -7.76
CA VAL A 101 17.78 2.57 -8.48
C VAL A 101 18.08 3.54 -9.60
N SER A 102 17.05 4.00 -10.30
CA SER A 102 17.16 5.01 -11.36
C SER A 102 15.95 5.93 -11.32
N VAL A 103 16.20 7.23 -11.38
CA VAL A 103 15.18 8.29 -11.26
C VAL A 103 15.00 8.98 -12.60
N PRO A 104 13.76 9.10 -13.11
CA PRO A 104 13.43 9.94 -14.25
C PRO A 104 13.43 11.42 -13.84
N THR A 105 13.33 12.32 -14.79
CA THR A 105 13.25 13.77 -14.53
C THR A 105 12.10 14.14 -13.59
N ASN A 106 10.97 13.43 -13.70
CA ASN A 106 9.83 13.52 -12.79
C ASN A 106 9.36 12.10 -12.49
N GLY A 107 9.15 11.73 -11.24
CA GLY A 107 8.84 10.33 -10.96
C GLY A 107 8.46 10.05 -9.50
N ALA A 108 7.64 10.90 -8.93
CA ALA A 108 7.21 10.80 -7.54
C ALA A 108 6.36 9.56 -7.25
N THR A 109 6.34 9.19 -5.98
CA THR A 109 5.31 8.33 -5.38
C THR A 109 4.55 9.17 -4.36
N VAL A 110 3.22 9.08 -4.39
CA VAL A 110 2.35 9.82 -3.48
C VAL A 110 1.81 8.86 -2.43
N PHE A 111 1.81 9.30 -1.19
CA PHE A 111 1.32 8.55 -0.02
C PHE A 111 0.20 9.31 0.65
N CYS A 112 -0.78 8.59 1.20
CA CYS A 112 -1.90 9.20 1.92
C CYS A 112 -2.29 8.34 3.13
N PRO A 113 -2.42 8.93 4.33
CA PRO A 113 -2.76 8.21 5.54
C PRO A 113 -4.22 7.77 5.54
N LEU A 114 -4.47 6.50 5.87
CA LEU A 114 -5.80 5.88 5.74
C LEU A 114 -6.72 6.16 6.94
N THR A 115 -6.17 6.28 8.13
CA THR A 115 -6.96 6.53 9.33
C THR A 115 -7.66 7.87 9.28
N GLU A 116 -6.94 8.92 8.89
CA GLU A 116 -7.45 10.29 8.82
C GLU A 116 -8.55 10.42 7.77
N ILE A 117 -8.45 9.71 6.64
CA ILE A 117 -9.54 9.64 5.66
C ILE A 117 -10.83 9.15 6.34
N ILE A 118 -10.76 8.07 7.12
CA ILE A 118 -11.93 7.48 7.77
C ILE A 118 -12.48 8.40 8.88
N GLU A 119 -11.60 9.01 9.67
CA GLU A 119 -11.98 9.88 10.78
C GLU A 119 -12.71 11.14 10.28
N GLU A 120 -12.36 11.64 9.11
CA GLU A 120 -12.93 12.85 8.51
C GLU A 120 -14.15 12.59 7.61
N LEU A 121 -14.54 11.31 7.41
CA LEU A 121 -15.75 11.00 6.64
C LEU A 121 -17.01 11.59 7.31
N PRO A 122 -17.91 12.19 6.53
CA PRO A 122 -19.26 12.50 7.00
C PRO A 122 -19.91 11.24 7.61
N ARG A 123 -20.68 11.42 8.69
CA ARG A 123 -21.27 10.29 9.45
C ARG A 123 -22.02 9.30 8.55
N GLU A 124 -22.83 9.81 7.61
CA GLU A 124 -23.61 8.97 6.69
C GLU A 124 -22.73 8.16 5.74
N GLN A 125 -21.69 8.77 5.17
CA GLN A 125 -20.74 8.10 4.31
C GLN A 125 -19.95 7.04 5.10
N ARG A 126 -19.56 7.36 6.33
CA ARG A 126 -18.88 6.40 7.22
C ARG A 126 -19.77 5.19 7.52
N ILE A 127 -21.06 5.38 7.83
CA ILE A 127 -22.03 4.29 8.03
C ILE A 127 -22.11 3.40 6.78
N ARG A 128 -22.17 4.02 5.61
CA ARG A 128 -22.21 3.28 4.34
C ARG A 128 -20.97 2.45 4.14
N TRP A 129 -19.76 3.03 4.29
CA TRP A 129 -18.49 2.34 4.07
C TRP A 129 -18.23 1.23 5.11
N GLU A 130 -18.72 1.39 6.33
CA GLU A 130 -18.64 0.33 7.36
C GLU A 130 -19.44 -0.93 6.97
N ARG A 131 -20.45 -0.81 6.13
CA ARG A 131 -21.25 -1.94 5.65
C ARG A 131 -20.68 -2.63 4.42
N LEU A 132 -19.67 -2.03 3.79
CA LEU A 132 -19.08 -2.53 2.55
C LEU A 132 -17.97 -3.55 2.82
N TYR A 133 -17.95 -4.57 1.96
CA TYR A 133 -16.88 -5.54 1.83
C TYR A 133 -16.40 -5.57 0.39
N MET A 134 -15.09 -5.51 0.19
CA MET A 134 -14.44 -5.51 -1.11
C MET A 134 -14.36 -6.94 -1.67
N ILE A 135 -14.69 -7.12 -2.93
CA ILE A 135 -14.43 -8.31 -3.74
C ILE A 135 -13.23 -8.00 -4.63
N SER A 136 -12.15 -8.75 -4.48
CA SER A 136 -10.99 -8.62 -5.37
C SER A 136 -11.32 -9.14 -6.77
N ASP A 137 -10.74 -8.53 -7.82
CA ASP A 137 -10.81 -9.00 -9.22
C ASP A 137 -10.06 -10.31 -9.48
N ARG A 138 -9.37 -10.83 -8.48
CA ARG A 138 -8.70 -12.14 -8.56
C ARG A 138 -9.68 -13.27 -8.28
N ARG A 139 -9.76 -14.25 -9.18
CA ARG A 139 -10.75 -15.34 -9.16
C ARG A 139 -10.87 -16.11 -7.85
N SER A 140 -9.88 -16.12 -7.02
CA SER A 140 -9.87 -16.74 -5.70
C SER A 140 -9.54 -15.72 -4.60
N GLY A 141 -9.68 -14.44 -4.94
CA GLY A 141 -9.38 -13.37 -3.99
C GLY A 141 -10.33 -13.39 -2.79
N PRO A 142 -9.84 -13.02 -1.62
CA PRO A 142 -10.64 -12.96 -0.42
C PRO A 142 -11.66 -11.83 -0.47
N ILE A 143 -12.71 -11.96 0.34
CA ILE A 143 -13.64 -10.87 0.63
C ILE A 143 -13.15 -10.22 1.92
N HIS A 144 -12.87 -8.92 1.86
CA HIS A 144 -12.40 -8.14 2.99
C HIS A 144 -13.35 -7.00 3.34
N PRO A 145 -13.54 -6.65 4.63
CA PRO A 145 -14.23 -5.41 4.97
C PRO A 145 -13.47 -4.22 4.39
N LEU A 146 -14.20 -3.23 3.83
CA LEU A 146 -13.59 -2.01 3.30
C LEU A 146 -12.88 -1.24 4.43
N ILE A 147 -13.52 -1.08 5.58
CA ILE A 147 -12.92 -0.52 6.79
C ILE A 147 -12.65 -1.65 7.79
N TYR A 148 -11.44 -1.73 8.31
CA TYR A 148 -11.05 -2.76 9.27
C TYR A 148 -10.07 -2.23 10.32
N SER A 149 -9.74 -3.04 11.32
CA SER A 149 -8.78 -2.70 12.36
C SER A 149 -7.36 -3.01 11.91
N HIS A 150 -6.47 -2.02 11.95
CA HIS A 150 -5.04 -2.27 11.78
C HIS A 150 -4.54 -3.27 12.83
N PRO A 151 -3.85 -4.37 12.44
CA PRO A 151 -3.54 -5.47 13.35
C PRO A 151 -2.73 -5.05 14.59
N LEU A 152 -1.85 -4.07 14.47
CA LEU A 152 -0.97 -3.62 15.57
C LEU A 152 -1.52 -2.39 16.29
N THR A 153 -1.89 -1.33 15.55
CA THR A 153 -2.31 -0.05 16.15
C THR A 153 -3.77 0.00 16.55
N LYS A 154 -4.59 -0.95 16.08
CA LYS A 154 -6.05 -1.03 16.26
C LYS A 154 -6.82 0.16 15.65
N LYS A 155 -6.14 1.09 15.00
CA LYS A 155 -6.78 2.18 14.28
C LYS A 155 -7.55 1.65 13.07
N LYS A 156 -8.58 2.39 12.65
CA LYS A 156 -9.34 2.05 11.44
C LYS A 156 -8.53 2.39 10.20
N VAL A 157 -8.51 1.47 9.24
CA VAL A 157 -7.82 1.59 7.96
C VAL A 157 -8.67 1.00 6.83
N LEU A 158 -8.32 1.30 5.58
CA LEU A 158 -9.03 0.80 4.41
C LEU A 158 -8.31 -0.39 3.77
N CYS A 159 -9.07 -1.41 3.37
CA CYS A 159 -8.59 -2.47 2.48
C CYS A 159 -9.16 -2.24 1.08
N PHE A 160 -8.34 -1.80 0.14
CA PHE A 160 -8.80 -1.47 -1.20
C PHE A 160 -7.65 -1.41 -2.23
N HIS A 161 -8.05 -1.44 -3.50
CA HIS A 161 -7.20 -1.18 -4.65
C HIS A 161 -8.06 -0.66 -5.79
N LEU A 162 -8.03 0.62 -6.11
CA LEU A 162 -8.97 1.23 -7.07
C LEU A 162 -9.03 0.53 -8.44
N GLY A 163 -7.93 -0.10 -8.86
CA GLY A 163 -7.87 -0.79 -10.15
C GLY A 163 -7.96 -2.32 -10.10
N MET A 164 -8.23 -2.93 -8.92
CA MET A 164 -8.27 -4.38 -8.75
C MET A 164 -9.44 -4.83 -7.89
N ILE A 165 -10.58 -4.17 -8.05
CA ILE A 165 -11.85 -4.49 -7.36
C ILE A 165 -12.86 -4.92 -8.42
N GLU A 166 -13.43 -6.12 -8.26
CA GLU A 166 -14.54 -6.63 -9.08
C GLU A 166 -15.88 -6.02 -8.64
N GLY A 167 -16.04 -5.79 -7.34
CA GLY A 167 -17.25 -5.23 -6.78
C GLY A 167 -17.20 -5.10 -5.26
N PHE A 168 -18.36 -4.78 -4.69
CA PHE A 168 -18.54 -4.75 -3.25
C PHE A 168 -19.72 -5.61 -2.83
N ILE A 169 -19.73 -6.00 -1.56
CA ILE A 169 -20.85 -6.65 -0.91
C ILE A 169 -21.32 -5.75 0.22
N TRP A 170 -22.59 -5.39 0.21
CA TRP A 170 -23.27 -4.79 1.34
C TRP A 170 -23.60 -5.85 2.39
N ASP A 171 -23.42 -5.51 3.66
CA ASP A 171 -23.86 -6.29 4.81
C ASP A 171 -23.47 -7.77 4.74
N TYR A 172 -22.23 -8.05 4.40
CA TYR A 172 -21.68 -9.38 4.21
C TYR A 172 -21.97 -10.30 5.42
N LYS A 173 -22.44 -11.54 5.14
CA LYS A 173 -22.86 -12.54 6.12
C LYS A 173 -24.06 -12.15 6.97
N THR A 174 -24.93 -11.30 6.46
CA THR A 174 -26.25 -11.00 7.06
C THR A 174 -27.38 -11.37 6.09
N PRO A 175 -28.64 -11.46 6.56
CA PRO A 175 -29.79 -11.66 5.65
C PRO A 175 -29.99 -10.54 4.62
N GLN A 176 -29.41 -9.37 4.84
CA GLN A 176 -29.51 -8.20 3.96
C GLN A 176 -28.34 -8.13 2.94
N GLN A 177 -27.50 -9.16 2.90
CA GLN A 177 -26.37 -9.22 2.00
C GLN A 177 -26.81 -9.07 0.54
N ARG A 178 -26.13 -8.17 -0.19
CA ARG A 178 -26.25 -8.06 -1.65
C ARG A 178 -24.94 -7.62 -2.28
N VAL A 179 -24.71 -8.05 -3.51
CA VAL A 179 -23.57 -7.58 -4.31
C VAL A 179 -23.96 -6.29 -5.03
N THR A 180 -23.02 -5.39 -5.20
CA THR A 180 -23.20 -4.16 -5.98
C THR A 180 -23.33 -4.45 -7.47
N SER A 181 -24.08 -3.61 -8.20
CA SER A 181 -24.00 -3.56 -9.67
C SER A 181 -22.67 -2.94 -10.11
N GLU A 182 -22.35 -3.05 -11.40
CA GLU A 182 -21.17 -2.38 -11.99
C GLU A 182 -21.24 -0.86 -11.79
N GLU A 183 -22.40 -0.26 -12.02
CA GLU A 183 -22.63 1.17 -11.85
C GLU A 183 -22.44 1.60 -10.39
N GLU A 184 -23.00 0.85 -9.45
CA GLU A 184 -22.84 1.11 -8.01
C GLU A 184 -21.39 0.93 -7.57
N THR A 185 -20.70 -0.12 -8.08
CA THR A 185 -19.28 -0.35 -7.83
C THR A 185 -18.46 0.84 -8.31
N TYR A 186 -18.70 1.31 -9.53
CA TYR A 186 -18.01 2.48 -10.08
C TYR A 186 -18.25 3.73 -9.22
N ALA A 187 -19.49 3.99 -8.81
CA ALA A 187 -19.81 5.13 -7.95
C ALA A 187 -19.07 5.08 -6.61
N ILE A 188 -19.00 3.91 -5.97
CA ILE A 188 -18.25 3.72 -4.72
C ILE A 188 -16.74 3.96 -4.94
N LEU A 189 -16.18 3.45 -6.04
CA LEU A 189 -14.76 3.68 -6.36
C LEU A 189 -14.46 5.16 -6.59
N GLN A 190 -15.39 5.90 -7.22
CA GLN A 190 -15.26 7.36 -7.38
C GLN A 190 -15.36 8.09 -6.04
N GLU A 191 -16.25 7.68 -5.13
CA GLU A 191 -16.31 8.22 -3.78
C GLU A 191 -15.00 8.00 -3.03
N ILE A 192 -14.44 6.78 -3.08
CA ILE A 192 -13.16 6.46 -2.46
C ILE A 192 -12.05 7.34 -3.06
N HIS A 193 -11.96 7.40 -4.38
CA HIS A 193 -10.97 8.23 -5.06
C HIS A 193 -11.08 9.70 -4.66
N HIS A 194 -12.31 10.24 -4.58
CA HIS A 194 -12.56 11.62 -4.19
C HIS A 194 -11.96 11.94 -2.81
N GLU A 195 -12.08 11.04 -1.84
CA GLU A 195 -11.52 11.24 -0.50
C GLU A 195 -9.98 11.40 -0.51
N PHE A 196 -9.29 10.81 -1.48
CA PHE A 196 -7.84 10.98 -1.62
C PHE A 196 -7.44 12.32 -2.24
N ILE A 197 -8.27 12.89 -3.10
CA ILE A 197 -7.90 14.10 -3.89
C ILE A 197 -8.59 15.39 -3.43
N LYS A 198 -9.58 15.32 -2.53
CA LYS A 198 -10.25 16.50 -1.99
C LYS A 198 -9.28 17.41 -1.20
N ASP A 199 -9.72 18.58 -0.85
CA ASP A 199 -8.99 19.57 -0.04
C ASP A 199 -7.59 19.91 -0.60
N ASN A 200 -7.50 20.02 -1.94
CA ASN A 200 -6.25 20.30 -2.66
C ASN A 200 -5.11 19.32 -2.28
N LYS A 201 -5.47 18.07 -1.96
CA LYS A 201 -4.53 17.01 -1.61
C LYS A 201 -3.73 17.28 -0.32
N ALA A 202 -4.28 18.03 0.60
CA ALA A 202 -3.59 18.47 1.83
C ALA A 202 -3.05 17.31 2.69
N ARG A 203 -3.68 16.11 2.61
CA ARG A 203 -3.22 14.92 3.35
C ARG A 203 -2.15 14.12 2.62
N GLN A 204 -1.87 14.44 1.36
CA GLN A 204 -0.91 13.69 0.57
C GLN A 204 0.52 14.10 0.90
N TYR A 205 1.39 13.10 1.04
CA TYR A 205 2.82 13.28 0.99
C TYR A 205 3.36 12.82 -0.36
N ARG A 206 3.91 13.74 -1.13
CA ARG A 206 4.53 13.48 -2.42
C ARG A 206 6.03 13.34 -2.23
N HIS A 207 6.56 12.14 -2.48
CA HIS A 207 7.99 11.86 -2.39
C HIS A 207 8.66 12.00 -3.76
N GLU A 208 9.50 13.00 -3.87
CA GLU A 208 10.42 13.15 -5.02
C GLU A 208 11.68 12.30 -4.74
N TRP A 209 11.86 11.31 -5.58
CA TRP A 209 12.92 10.35 -5.42
C TRP A 209 14.29 10.88 -5.81
N SER A 210 15.33 10.46 -5.09
CA SER A 210 16.73 10.50 -5.50
C SER A 210 17.26 9.07 -5.65
N VAL A 211 18.28 8.88 -6.47
CA VAL A 211 18.95 7.58 -6.60
C VAL A 211 19.52 7.17 -5.24
N GLY A 212 19.26 5.94 -4.82
CA GLY A 212 19.68 5.44 -3.52
C GLY A 212 18.72 5.75 -2.36
N ASP A 213 17.62 6.46 -2.59
CA ASP A 213 16.58 6.60 -1.58
C ASP A 213 15.98 5.24 -1.23
N PHE A 214 15.75 5.03 0.06
CA PHE A 214 15.10 3.85 0.58
C PHE A 214 13.92 4.26 1.48
N ILE A 215 12.73 3.76 1.17
CA ILE A 215 11.52 4.00 1.97
C ILE A 215 11.07 2.70 2.61
N PHE A 216 10.78 2.76 3.90
CA PHE A 216 10.11 1.74 4.66
C PHE A 216 8.70 2.24 5.02
N SER A 217 7.67 1.53 4.55
CA SER A 217 6.27 1.92 4.70
C SER A 217 5.47 0.84 5.42
N ASP A 218 4.67 1.26 6.39
CA ASP A 218 3.55 0.47 6.90
C ASP A 218 2.46 0.47 5.82
N ASN A 219 2.43 -0.59 5.04
CA ASN A 219 1.55 -0.73 3.89
C ASN A 219 0.05 -0.73 4.26
N ILE A 220 -0.28 -1.04 5.52
CA ILE A 220 -1.67 -1.10 6.02
C ILE A 220 -2.16 0.27 6.47
N SER A 221 -1.27 1.13 6.96
CA SER A 221 -1.61 2.46 7.46
C SER A 221 -1.65 3.53 6.38
N VAL A 222 -1.01 3.28 5.22
CA VAL A 222 -0.80 4.28 4.16
C VAL A 222 -1.11 3.69 2.80
N ALA A 223 -2.04 4.31 2.08
CA ALA A 223 -2.18 4.07 0.65
C ALA A 223 -1.12 4.83 -0.14
N HIS A 224 -0.83 4.32 -1.33
CA HIS A 224 0.09 4.97 -2.25
C HIS A 224 -0.36 4.86 -3.71
N GLU A 225 0.18 5.74 -4.55
CA GLU A 225 0.08 5.64 -6.00
C GLU A 225 1.36 6.15 -6.66
N ALA A 226 1.66 5.64 -7.83
CA ALA A 226 2.70 6.22 -8.68
C ALA A 226 2.15 7.49 -9.33
N ALA A 227 2.83 8.62 -9.17
CA ALA A 227 2.40 9.85 -9.81
C ALA A 227 2.33 9.68 -11.34
N PRO A 228 1.34 10.30 -12.01
CA PRO A 228 1.10 10.09 -13.44
C PRO A 228 2.34 10.25 -14.32
N GLU A 229 3.15 11.26 -14.03
CA GLU A 229 4.39 11.54 -14.77
C GLU A 229 5.45 10.42 -14.61
N SER A 230 5.42 9.64 -13.52
CA SER A 230 6.33 8.52 -13.29
C SER A 230 6.10 7.35 -14.26
N GLN A 231 4.98 7.37 -14.97
CA GLN A 231 4.55 6.36 -15.93
C GLN A 231 4.81 6.75 -17.38
N LEU A 232 5.32 7.97 -17.61
CA LEU A 232 5.68 8.41 -18.96
C LEU A 232 6.83 7.56 -19.53
N PRO A 233 6.88 7.38 -20.87
CA PRO A 233 7.92 6.61 -21.51
C PRO A 233 9.34 7.12 -21.18
N ARG A 234 10.28 6.19 -21.09
CA ARG A 234 11.71 6.50 -20.87
C ARG A 234 12.25 7.57 -21.83
N SER A 235 11.78 7.59 -23.08
CA SER A 235 12.19 8.58 -24.09
C SER A 235 11.79 10.01 -23.73
N GLN A 236 10.79 10.20 -22.87
CA GLN A 236 10.29 11.52 -22.47
C GLN A 236 10.88 11.98 -21.14
N VAL A 237 11.03 11.09 -20.17
CA VAL A 237 11.37 11.46 -18.79
C VAL A 237 12.64 10.78 -18.27
N GLY A 238 13.28 9.94 -19.05
CA GLY A 238 14.42 9.14 -18.59
C GLY A 238 14.00 7.80 -17.98
N LEU A 239 15.00 7.01 -17.61
CA LEU A 239 14.76 5.67 -17.04
C LEU A 239 14.36 5.77 -15.57
N ARG A 240 13.24 5.11 -15.22
CA ARG A 240 12.82 4.84 -13.85
C ARG A 240 13.02 3.37 -13.52
N VAL A 241 13.72 3.09 -12.42
CA VAL A 241 13.80 1.74 -11.86
C VAL A 241 13.62 1.81 -10.35
N LEU A 242 12.57 1.18 -9.87
CA LEU A 242 12.24 1.02 -8.46
C LEU A 242 12.26 -0.46 -8.10
N HIS A 243 12.96 -0.83 -7.05
CA HIS A 243 12.87 -2.14 -6.43
C HIS A 243 11.93 -2.09 -5.23
N ARG A 244 11.10 -3.11 -5.08
CA ARG A 244 10.22 -3.27 -3.93
C ARG A 244 10.36 -4.68 -3.36
N VAL A 245 10.41 -4.77 -2.03
CA VAL A 245 10.21 -6.02 -1.28
C VAL A 245 9.02 -5.80 -0.35
N THR A 246 8.09 -6.74 -0.32
CA THR A 246 6.97 -6.74 0.60
C THR A 246 7.13 -7.88 1.60
N THR A 247 6.51 -7.75 2.76
CA THR A 247 6.50 -8.81 3.78
C THR A 247 5.10 -9.39 3.94
N VAL A 248 5.04 -10.66 4.34
CA VAL A 248 3.80 -11.36 4.66
C VAL A 248 2.93 -10.51 5.58
N GLY A 249 1.63 -10.48 5.31
CA GLY A 249 0.65 -9.78 6.12
C GLY A 249 0.50 -10.38 7.52
N HIS A 250 0.14 -9.53 8.49
CA HIS A 250 0.00 -9.96 9.89
C HIS A 250 -1.18 -10.93 10.08
N CYS A 251 -2.34 -10.59 9.51
CA CYS A 251 -3.56 -11.39 9.60
C CYS A 251 -4.59 -10.91 8.58
N ARG A 252 -5.63 -11.71 8.40
CA ARG A 252 -6.79 -11.33 7.59
C ARG A 252 -7.46 -10.08 8.16
N PRO A 253 -7.87 -9.10 7.32
CA PRO A 253 -8.64 -7.94 7.74
C PRO A 253 -9.91 -8.31 8.50
N THR A 254 -10.02 -7.77 9.71
CA THR A 254 -11.18 -7.97 10.60
C THR A 254 -11.56 -6.68 11.28
N LYS A 255 -12.83 -6.55 11.68
CA LYS A 255 -13.30 -5.45 12.50
C LYS A 255 -13.22 -5.89 13.98
N GLU A 256 -12.30 -5.30 14.73
CA GLU A 256 -12.16 -5.51 16.17
C GLU A 256 -12.96 -4.46 16.96
N TYR A 257 -14.10 -4.02 16.41
CA TYR A 257 -14.99 -3.02 16.98
C TYR A 257 -16.42 -3.23 16.46
N ASP A 258 -17.37 -2.70 17.20
CA ASP A 258 -18.78 -2.66 16.79
C ASP A 258 -19.13 -1.26 16.28
N TYR A 259 -19.08 -1.10 14.93
CA TYR A 259 -19.37 0.18 14.31
C TYR A 259 -20.81 0.64 14.53
N ARG A 260 -21.78 -0.29 14.72
CA ARG A 260 -23.16 0.08 14.99
C ARG A 260 -23.26 0.78 16.33
N LYS A 261 -22.65 0.20 17.37
CA LYS A 261 -22.58 0.80 18.69
C LYS A 261 -21.86 2.14 18.68
N GLU A 262 -20.70 2.22 18.00
CA GLU A 262 -19.94 3.48 17.90
C GLU A 262 -20.71 4.61 17.19
N LEU A 263 -21.52 4.26 16.19
CA LEU A 263 -22.31 5.21 15.41
C LEU A 263 -23.74 5.38 15.93
N GLY A 264 -24.08 4.78 17.07
CA GLY A 264 -25.42 4.88 17.70
C GLY A 264 -26.54 4.28 16.83
N LEU A 265 -26.26 3.19 16.11
CA LEU A 265 -27.23 2.46 15.30
C LEU A 265 -27.78 1.29 16.13
N HIS A 266 -29.07 1.30 16.37
CA HIS A 266 -29.79 0.24 17.11
C HIS A 266 -30.35 -0.82 16.17
#